data_6e12e1c8abf7d77506b668b95d69b2dc
#
_entry.id   6e12e1c8abf7d77506b668b95d69b2dc
#
_cell.length_a   1.000
_cell.length_b   1.000
_cell.length_c   1.000
_cell.angle_alpha   90.00
_cell.angle_beta   90.00
_cell.angle_gamma   90.00
#
_symmetry.space_group_name_H-M   'P 1'
#
loop_
_entity.id
_entity.type
_entity.pdbx_description
1 polymer ?
#
loop_
_entity_poly.entity_id
_entity_poly.type
_entity_poly.pdbx_seq_one_letter_code
_entity_poly.pdbx_strand_id
1 'polypeptide(L)'
;MDRLRDVFTYDPQAPMIFSSGIFLWLFVAFILVYLLLQRRTTARLLFVTLFSYYFYYKSSGTYFFLLGLVTVSDFFIARLMARKAVPWQRKAWVVLSLFINLGLLCYFKYTNFLGEAFASLTGGTFTAMDIFLPVGISFFTFQSLSYTIDVYRRQITPLTSLLDYAFYVSFFPQLVAGPIVRARDFIPQIRRPLFVSREMFGRGIFLVVSGLFKKAVISDYISVNFVERIFDNPTLYSGVENLMGVYGYALQIYCDFSGYSDMAIGIALLLGFHFNINFDSPYKSASITEFWRRWHISLSSWLRDYLYISLGGNRKGKIRQYANLIITMFLGGLWHGASWNFVLWGMMHGIALAAHKFWMTLTGRKKGTESRGIRRFFGVLVTFHFVCFCWIFFRNAEFSTSMDMLKQIFTTFRPQLFPQLVEGYWEVFALMALGYLLHFVPDSWERACTKTVIRLPLLGKAVLMLAVIYLVIQMKSSEIQPFIYFQF
;
A
#
# COMPACT_ATOMS: atom_id res chain seq x y z
N MET A 1 -10.94 32.33 12.71
CA MET A 1 -9.50 32.40 12.39
C MET A 1 -8.82 31.05 12.51
N ASP A 2 -9.17 30.24 13.49
CA ASP A 2 -8.51 28.95 13.76
C ASP A 2 -8.57 27.94 12.59
N ARG A 3 -9.74 27.80 11.95
CA ARG A 3 -9.88 26.90 10.77
C ARG A 3 -9.02 27.25 9.55
N LEU A 4 -8.68 28.55 9.34
CA LEU A 4 -7.77 28.97 8.28
C LEU A 4 -6.32 28.67 8.65
N ARG A 5 -5.96 28.77 9.91
CA ARG A 5 -4.64 28.38 10.42
C ARG A 5 -4.38 26.89 10.19
N ASP A 6 -5.38 26.04 10.43
CA ASP A 6 -5.30 24.58 10.23
C ASP A 6 -5.00 24.19 8.77
N VAL A 7 -5.42 25.02 7.81
CA VAL A 7 -5.06 24.80 6.40
C VAL A 7 -3.57 24.96 6.17
N PHE A 8 -2.90 25.90 6.83
CA PHE A 8 -1.49 26.23 6.56
C PHE A 8 -0.50 25.63 7.53
N THR A 9 -0.93 25.16 8.71
CA THR A 9 -0.05 24.54 9.69
C THR A 9 -0.06 23.02 9.59
N TYR A 10 1.09 22.39 9.80
CA TYR A 10 1.21 20.94 9.94
C TYR A 10 0.80 20.53 11.35
N ASP A 11 -0.02 19.50 11.44
CA ASP A 11 -0.38 18.83 12.68
C ASP A 11 0.01 17.36 12.59
N PRO A 12 0.97 16.87 13.40
CA PRO A 12 1.38 15.47 13.41
C PRO A 12 0.27 14.50 13.81
N GLN A 13 -0.71 14.96 14.63
CA GLN A 13 -1.81 14.13 15.11
C GLN A 13 -2.96 14.03 14.08
N ALA A 14 -3.02 14.97 13.13
CA ALA A 14 -4.05 15.02 12.10
C ALA A 14 -3.45 15.14 10.68
N PRO A 15 -2.68 14.14 10.20
CA PRO A 15 -2.10 14.18 8.89
C PRO A 15 -3.21 14.17 7.82
N MET A 16 -2.99 14.92 6.73
CA MET A 16 -3.97 14.98 5.64
C MET A 16 -3.97 13.68 4.85
N ILE A 17 -5.12 13.01 4.85
CA ILE A 17 -5.40 11.79 4.07
C ILE A 17 -6.66 11.99 3.24
N PHE A 18 -6.92 11.11 2.26
CA PHE A 18 -8.08 11.26 1.33
C PHE A 18 -9.44 11.18 2.01
N SER A 19 -9.56 10.51 3.16
CA SER A 19 -10.78 10.44 3.96
C SER A 19 -10.95 11.61 4.95
N SER A 20 -9.98 12.53 5.04
CA SER A 20 -10.08 13.69 5.93
C SER A 20 -11.02 14.77 5.35
N GLY A 21 -11.81 15.40 6.21
CA GLY A 21 -12.73 16.46 5.79
C GLY A 21 -12.01 17.65 5.13
N ILE A 22 -10.81 18.01 5.62
CA ILE A 22 -9.99 19.08 5.02
C ILE A 22 -9.58 18.75 3.60
N PHE A 23 -9.22 17.49 3.31
CA PHE A 23 -8.88 17.06 1.95
C PHE A 23 -10.08 17.20 1.01
N LEU A 24 -11.28 16.79 1.44
CA LEU A 24 -12.47 16.85 0.57
C LEU A 24 -12.77 18.30 0.12
N TRP A 25 -12.70 19.27 1.05
CA TRP A 25 -12.91 20.68 0.71
C TRP A 25 -11.80 21.24 -0.19
N LEU A 26 -10.55 20.95 0.15
CA LEU A 26 -9.41 21.38 -0.68
C LEU A 26 -9.42 20.73 -2.06
N PHE A 27 -9.89 19.48 -2.18
CA PHE A 27 -10.00 18.80 -3.46
C PHE A 27 -11.07 19.43 -4.37
N VAL A 28 -12.18 19.91 -3.81
CA VAL A 28 -13.17 20.68 -4.59
C VAL A 28 -12.54 21.95 -5.14
N ALA A 29 -11.85 22.74 -4.30
CA ALA A 29 -11.14 23.94 -4.74
C ALA A 29 -10.05 23.62 -5.78
N PHE A 30 -9.29 22.52 -5.54
CA PHE A 30 -8.26 22.03 -6.46
C PHE A 30 -8.85 21.71 -7.84
N ILE A 31 -9.96 20.97 -7.91
CA ILE A 31 -10.60 20.60 -9.18
C ILE A 31 -11.05 21.85 -9.95
N LEU A 32 -11.59 22.87 -9.30
CA LEU A 32 -11.99 24.11 -9.96
C LEU A 32 -10.80 24.79 -10.64
N VAL A 33 -9.67 24.94 -9.93
CA VAL A 33 -8.46 25.53 -10.50
C VAL A 33 -7.87 24.62 -11.59
N TYR A 34 -7.86 23.30 -11.38
CA TYR A 34 -7.38 22.32 -12.34
C TYR A 34 -8.11 22.42 -13.69
N LEU A 35 -9.45 22.57 -13.65
CA LEU A 35 -10.28 22.73 -14.85
C LEU A 35 -10.04 24.08 -15.52
N LEU A 36 -9.81 25.17 -14.78
CA LEU A 36 -9.44 26.45 -15.35
C LEU A 36 -8.11 26.38 -16.13
N LEU A 37 -7.19 25.53 -15.68
CA LEU A 37 -5.88 25.32 -16.29
C LEU A 37 -5.86 24.22 -17.37
N GLN A 38 -7.02 23.64 -17.74
CA GLN A 38 -7.10 22.48 -18.64
C GLN A 38 -6.36 22.66 -19.98
N ARG A 39 -6.36 23.89 -20.53
CA ARG A 39 -5.71 24.21 -21.81
C ARG A 39 -4.24 24.61 -21.67
N ARG A 40 -3.73 24.83 -20.45
CA ARG A 40 -2.36 25.31 -20.17
C ARG A 40 -1.55 24.20 -19.50
N THR A 41 -1.06 23.22 -20.27
CA THR A 41 -0.41 22.01 -19.75
C THR A 41 0.69 22.31 -18.73
N THR A 42 1.63 23.23 -19.01
CA THR A 42 2.73 23.54 -18.07
C THR A 42 2.22 24.17 -16.77
N ALA A 43 1.28 25.11 -16.84
CA ALA A 43 0.69 25.72 -15.64
C ALA A 43 -0.09 24.70 -14.81
N ARG A 44 -0.83 23.79 -15.47
CA ARG A 44 -1.53 22.68 -14.82
C ARG A 44 -0.57 21.75 -14.10
N LEU A 45 0.54 21.34 -14.75
CA LEU A 45 1.56 20.48 -14.14
C LEU A 45 2.20 21.18 -12.94
N LEU A 46 2.54 22.45 -13.06
CA LEU A 46 3.11 23.22 -11.95
C LEU A 46 2.12 23.31 -10.78
N PHE A 47 0.86 23.63 -11.04
CA PHE A 47 -0.19 23.70 -10.02
C PHE A 47 -0.36 22.37 -9.27
N VAL A 48 -0.46 21.27 -10.02
CA VAL A 48 -0.61 19.93 -9.41
C VAL A 48 0.65 19.54 -8.61
N THR A 49 1.85 19.86 -9.11
CA THR A 49 3.11 19.61 -8.41
C THR A 49 3.16 20.38 -7.09
N LEU A 50 2.83 21.68 -7.11
CA LEU A 50 2.78 22.53 -5.90
C LEU A 50 1.74 22.00 -4.90
N PHE A 51 0.55 21.63 -5.38
CA PHE A 51 -0.46 21.01 -4.53
C PHE A 51 0.01 19.69 -3.95
N SER A 52 0.75 18.89 -4.70
CA SER A 52 1.31 17.60 -4.23
C SER A 52 2.35 17.81 -3.13
N TYR A 53 3.22 18.81 -3.27
CA TYR A 53 4.17 19.19 -2.21
C TYR A 53 3.44 19.73 -0.96
N TYR A 54 2.40 20.54 -1.15
CA TYR A 54 1.55 20.99 -0.04
C TYR A 54 0.84 19.82 0.65
N PHE A 55 0.26 18.88 -0.13
CA PHE A 55 -0.34 17.66 0.42
C PHE A 55 0.66 16.85 1.23
N TYR A 56 1.89 16.73 0.73
CA TYR A 56 2.96 16.04 1.45
C TYR A 56 3.42 16.78 2.70
N TYR A 57 3.51 18.12 2.64
CA TYR A 57 3.75 18.94 3.82
C TYR A 57 2.70 18.72 4.91
N LYS A 58 1.42 18.66 4.54
CA LYS A 58 0.32 18.39 5.47
C LYS A 58 0.31 16.95 6.00
N SER A 59 1.03 16.03 5.37
CA SER A 59 1.16 14.63 5.79
C SER A 59 2.44 14.35 6.58
N SER A 60 3.54 15.09 6.35
CA SER A 60 4.88 14.80 6.88
C SER A 60 5.68 16.03 7.33
N GLY A 61 5.06 17.20 7.42
CA GLY A 61 5.73 18.43 7.86
C GLY A 61 6.90 18.83 6.95
N THR A 62 7.99 19.28 7.54
CA THR A 62 9.18 19.76 6.84
C THR A 62 9.91 18.70 6.03
N TYR A 63 9.57 17.42 6.18
CA TYR A 63 10.19 16.34 5.41
C TYR A 63 9.87 16.37 3.90
N PHE A 64 8.99 17.28 3.44
CA PHE A 64 8.83 17.53 2.00
C PHE A 64 10.13 17.97 1.32
N PHE A 65 11.12 18.49 2.06
CA PHE A 65 12.45 18.78 1.54
C PHE A 65 13.20 17.50 1.11
N LEU A 66 12.97 16.36 1.78
CA LEU A 66 13.56 15.07 1.37
C LEU A 66 13.02 14.61 0.01
N LEU A 67 11.70 14.78 -0.20
CA LEU A 67 11.09 14.53 -1.51
C LEU A 67 11.71 15.41 -2.59
N GLY A 68 11.96 16.70 -2.29
CA GLY A 68 12.67 17.63 -3.16
C GLY A 68 14.10 17.20 -3.45
N LEU A 69 14.84 16.79 -2.43
CA LEU A 69 16.22 16.31 -2.56
C LEU A 69 16.31 15.09 -3.47
N VAL A 70 15.47 14.07 -3.24
CA VAL A 70 15.41 12.85 -4.07
C VAL A 70 15.00 13.20 -5.51
N THR A 71 14.03 14.10 -5.68
CA THR A 71 13.58 14.56 -7.00
C THR A 71 14.72 15.22 -7.77
N VAL A 72 15.44 16.16 -7.17
CA VAL A 72 16.53 16.88 -7.83
C VAL A 72 17.71 15.96 -8.11
N SER A 73 18.14 15.19 -7.11
CA SER A 73 19.30 14.29 -7.23
C SER A 73 19.09 13.25 -8.34
N ASP A 74 17.98 12.52 -8.34
CA ASP A 74 17.75 11.45 -9.33
C ASP A 74 17.48 11.98 -10.73
N PHE A 75 16.86 13.16 -10.86
CA PHE A 75 16.75 13.82 -12.16
C PHE A 75 18.13 14.09 -12.80
N PHE A 76 19.08 14.69 -12.04
CA PHE A 76 20.41 14.96 -12.56
C PHE A 76 21.23 13.69 -12.74
N ILE A 77 21.18 12.75 -11.80
CA ILE A 77 21.85 11.45 -11.89
C ILE A 77 21.44 10.72 -13.18
N ALA A 78 20.14 10.61 -13.46
CA ALA A 78 19.66 9.92 -14.66
C ALA A 78 20.15 10.60 -15.95
N ARG A 79 20.16 11.94 -16.01
CA ARG A 79 20.65 12.71 -17.17
C ARG A 79 22.18 12.56 -17.36
N LEU A 80 22.95 12.66 -16.28
CA LEU A 80 24.40 12.50 -16.32
C LEU A 80 24.78 11.08 -16.70
N MET A 81 24.09 10.08 -16.12
CA MET A 81 24.28 8.67 -16.44
C MET A 81 24.00 8.37 -17.93
N ALA A 82 22.95 8.94 -18.50
CA ALA A 82 22.59 8.70 -19.90
C ALA A 82 23.62 9.23 -20.90
N ARG A 83 24.40 10.28 -20.51
CA ARG A 83 25.47 10.85 -21.33
C ARG A 83 26.76 10.00 -21.33
N LYS A 84 26.87 9.01 -20.44
CA LYS A 84 28.07 8.18 -20.32
C LYS A 84 28.00 6.99 -21.25
N ALA A 85 29.05 6.81 -22.07
CA ALA A 85 29.20 5.65 -22.94
C ALA A 85 29.73 4.44 -22.19
N VAL A 86 30.66 4.66 -21.25
CA VAL A 86 31.37 3.61 -20.52
C VAL A 86 30.48 2.94 -19.48
N PRO A 87 30.35 1.58 -19.51
CA PRO A 87 29.41 0.86 -18.62
C PRO A 87 29.69 1.07 -17.12
N TRP A 88 30.95 1.11 -16.67
CA TRP A 88 31.28 1.29 -15.26
C TRP A 88 30.87 2.68 -14.74
N GLN A 89 31.00 3.73 -15.57
CA GLN A 89 30.55 5.08 -15.21
C GLN A 89 29.04 5.14 -15.04
N ARG A 90 28.30 4.48 -15.92
CA ARG A 90 26.84 4.37 -15.79
C ARG A 90 26.46 3.62 -14.50
N LYS A 91 27.16 2.53 -14.18
CA LYS A 91 26.97 1.78 -12.95
C LYS A 91 27.25 2.63 -11.72
N ALA A 92 28.29 3.46 -11.73
CA ALA A 92 28.60 4.35 -10.62
C ALA A 92 27.46 5.34 -10.32
N TRP A 93 26.82 5.91 -11.35
CA TRP A 93 25.67 6.80 -11.19
C TRP A 93 24.45 6.07 -10.60
N VAL A 94 24.16 4.84 -11.03
CA VAL A 94 23.08 4.03 -10.41
C VAL A 94 23.39 3.73 -8.96
N VAL A 95 24.64 3.36 -8.64
CA VAL A 95 25.07 3.10 -7.26
C VAL A 95 24.91 4.36 -6.40
N LEU A 96 25.23 5.54 -6.93
CA LEU A 96 25.01 6.81 -6.23
C LEU A 96 23.50 7.06 -5.95
N SER A 97 22.62 6.83 -6.93
CA SER A 97 21.17 6.94 -6.71
C SER A 97 20.69 5.94 -5.66
N LEU A 98 21.14 4.68 -5.73
CA LEU A 98 20.84 3.66 -4.72
C LEU A 98 21.33 4.09 -3.34
N PHE A 99 22.54 4.63 -3.24
CA PHE A 99 23.11 5.09 -1.97
C PHE A 99 22.30 6.24 -1.35
N ILE A 100 21.90 7.24 -2.15
CA ILE A 100 21.07 8.37 -1.67
C ILE A 100 19.70 7.84 -1.21
N ASN A 101 19.00 7.11 -2.06
CA ASN A 101 17.63 6.68 -1.79
C ASN A 101 17.54 5.65 -0.66
N LEU A 102 18.37 4.60 -0.72
CA LEU A 102 18.39 3.57 0.30
C LEU A 102 19.09 4.06 1.57
N GLY A 103 20.07 4.97 1.47
CA GLY A 103 20.73 5.59 2.61
C GLY A 103 19.75 6.42 3.45
N LEU A 104 18.91 7.24 2.80
CA LEU A 104 17.84 7.97 3.47
C LEU A 104 16.84 6.99 4.11
N LEU A 105 16.41 5.96 3.36
CA LEU A 105 15.50 4.96 3.91
C LEU A 105 16.13 4.22 5.10
N CYS A 106 17.42 3.85 5.02
CA CYS A 106 18.14 3.21 6.11
C CYS A 106 18.21 4.12 7.35
N TYR A 107 18.54 5.37 7.16
CA TYR A 107 18.63 6.32 8.27
C TYR A 107 17.29 6.48 9.00
N PHE A 108 16.23 6.79 8.27
CA PHE A 108 14.95 7.08 8.92
C PHE A 108 14.21 5.83 9.44
N LYS A 109 14.40 4.67 8.81
CA LYS A 109 13.64 3.47 9.15
C LYS A 109 14.42 2.44 9.95
N TYR A 110 15.72 2.27 9.70
CA TYR A 110 16.46 1.13 10.24
C TYR A 110 17.51 1.48 11.28
N THR A 111 17.79 2.76 11.56
CA THR A 111 18.85 3.16 12.51
C THR A 111 18.63 2.54 13.89
N ASN A 112 17.45 2.67 14.47
CA ASN A 112 17.18 2.12 15.80
C ASN A 112 17.23 0.59 15.80
N PHE A 113 16.57 -0.06 14.84
CA PHE A 113 16.55 -1.52 14.73
C PHE A 113 17.96 -2.12 14.57
N LEU A 114 18.81 -1.52 13.72
CA LEU A 114 20.18 -1.98 13.52
C LEU A 114 21.05 -1.69 14.74
N GLY A 115 20.85 -0.54 15.40
CA GLY A 115 21.54 -0.18 16.63
C GLY A 115 21.23 -1.15 17.78
N GLU A 116 19.97 -1.48 17.99
CA GLU A 116 19.51 -2.46 18.98
C GLU A 116 20.02 -3.86 18.66
N ALA A 117 19.92 -4.30 17.40
CA ALA A 117 20.44 -5.60 16.97
C ALA A 117 21.94 -5.71 17.17
N PHE A 118 22.71 -4.66 16.85
CA PHE A 118 24.15 -4.63 17.06
C PHE A 118 24.53 -4.65 18.55
N ALA A 119 23.85 -3.85 19.38
CA ALA A 119 24.05 -3.83 20.82
C ALA A 119 23.76 -5.20 21.46
N SER A 120 22.68 -5.84 21.06
CA SER A 120 22.34 -7.20 21.52
C SER A 120 23.40 -8.24 21.14
N LEU A 121 24.00 -8.15 19.96
CA LEU A 121 25.04 -9.08 19.52
C LEU A 121 26.39 -8.85 20.20
N THR A 122 26.70 -7.61 20.57
CA THR A 122 27.99 -7.23 21.19
C THR A 122 27.96 -7.16 22.72
N GLY A 123 26.79 -7.38 23.33
CA GLY A 123 26.58 -7.21 24.77
C GLY A 123 26.64 -5.75 25.23
N GLY A 124 26.53 -4.81 24.30
CA GLY A 124 26.48 -3.37 24.57
C GLY A 124 25.06 -2.86 24.85
N THR A 125 24.96 -1.54 25.08
CA THR A 125 23.67 -0.84 25.20
C THR A 125 23.50 0.13 24.04
N PHE A 126 22.28 0.28 23.54
CA PHE A 126 21.92 1.26 22.53
C PHE A 126 20.75 2.11 23.04
N THR A 127 20.87 3.41 22.92
CA THR A 127 19.76 4.33 23.23
C THR A 127 19.05 4.69 21.92
N ALA A 128 17.77 4.38 21.84
CA ALA A 128 16.98 4.69 20.65
C ALA A 128 16.98 6.21 20.37
N MET A 129 17.18 6.56 19.13
CA MET A 129 17.12 7.94 18.66
C MET A 129 15.68 8.36 18.39
N ASP A 130 15.33 9.61 18.68
CA ASP A 130 14.05 10.19 18.30
C ASP A 130 14.07 10.55 16.80
N ILE A 131 13.81 9.55 15.96
CA ILE A 131 13.79 9.69 14.50
C ILE A 131 12.35 9.57 14.01
N PHE A 132 11.77 10.68 13.59
CA PHE A 132 10.45 10.66 12.95
C PHE A 132 10.54 10.04 11.55
N LEU A 133 9.74 9.01 11.29
CA LEU A 133 9.68 8.35 9.98
C LEU A 133 8.79 9.16 9.01
N PRO A 134 9.35 9.78 7.95
CA PRO A 134 8.55 10.54 7.00
C PRO A 134 7.56 9.64 6.26
N VAL A 135 6.29 10.03 6.28
CA VAL A 135 5.21 9.29 5.61
C VAL A 135 5.52 9.13 4.11
N GLY A 136 5.36 7.93 3.57
CA GLY A 136 5.56 7.67 2.14
C GLY A 136 7.01 7.58 1.67
N ILE A 137 8.03 7.72 2.56
CA ILE A 137 9.44 7.63 2.17
C ILE A 137 9.75 6.32 1.42
N SER A 138 9.19 5.21 1.86
CA SER A 138 9.35 3.90 1.22
C SER A 138 8.74 3.85 -0.19
N PHE A 139 7.64 4.58 -0.44
CA PHE A 139 6.94 4.61 -1.72
C PHE A 139 7.68 5.45 -2.76
N PHE A 140 7.99 6.71 -2.44
CA PHE A 140 8.69 7.56 -3.40
C PHE A 140 10.13 7.10 -3.66
N THR A 141 10.81 6.46 -2.68
CA THR A 141 12.11 5.80 -2.87
C THR A 141 12.01 4.73 -3.96
N PHE A 142 11.05 3.82 -3.88
CA PHE A 142 10.89 2.77 -4.90
C PHE A 142 10.49 3.33 -6.26
N GLN A 143 9.70 4.37 -6.28
CA GLN A 143 9.28 5.06 -7.49
C GLN A 143 10.48 5.72 -8.17
N SER A 144 11.28 6.48 -7.43
CA SER A 144 12.47 7.16 -7.92
C SER A 144 13.54 6.16 -8.40
N LEU A 145 13.81 5.11 -7.60
CA LEU A 145 14.73 4.04 -7.98
C LEU A 145 14.27 3.32 -9.25
N SER A 146 12.96 3.09 -9.44
CA SER A 146 12.48 2.47 -10.67
C SER A 146 12.82 3.29 -11.91
N TYR A 147 12.68 4.62 -11.83
CA TYR A 147 13.07 5.52 -12.92
C TYR A 147 14.57 5.45 -13.22
N THR A 148 15.41 5.58 -12.21
CA THR A 148 16.88 5.59 -12.39
C THR A 148 17.38 4.24 -12.93
N ILE A 149 16.82 3.12 -12.43
CA ILE A 149 17.16 1.78 -12.92
C ILE A 149 16.67 1.56 -14.35
N ASP A 150 15.47 2.03 -14.72
CA ASP A 150 14.94 1.90 -16.08
C ASP A 150 15.75 2.73 -17.09
N VAL A 151 16.23 3.92 -16.71
CA VAL A 151 17.19 4.69 -17.53
C VAL A 151 18.53 3.97 -17.65
N TYR A 152 19.04 3.37 -16.57
CA TYR A 152 20.26 2.53 -16.61
C TYR A 152 20.11 1.35 -17.57
N ARG A 153 18.98 0.66 -17.50
CA ARG A 153 18.64 -0.48 -18.38
C ARG A 153 18.31 -0.07 -19.82
N ARG A 154 18.29 1.23 -20.12
CA ARG A 154 17.87 1.80 -21.42
C ARG A 154 16.44 1.44 -21.81
N GLN A 155 15.56 1.23 -20.85
CA GLN A 155 14.15 0.96 -21.08
C GLN A 155 13.35 2.24 -21.29
N ILE A 156 13.83 3.36 -20.73
CA ILE A 156 13.29 4.70 -20.94
C ILE A 156 14.42 5.70 -21.17
N THR A 157 14.12 6.78 -21.88
CA THR A 157 15.01 7.93 -22.00
C THR A 157 14.85 8.87 -20.80
N PRO A 158 15.94 9.51 -20.30
CA PRO A 158 15.82 10.44 -19.18
C PRO A 158 14.99 11.65 -19.57
N LEU A 159 14.18 12.11 -18.64
CA LEU A 159 13.40 13.35 -18.80
C LEU A 159 14.30 14.58 -18.93
N THR A 160 13.90 15.50 -19.79
CA THR A 160 14.58 16.78 -19.99
C THR A 160 14.05 17.90 -19.09
N SER A 161 12.80 17.77 -18.63
CA SER A 161 12.11 18.73 -17.78
C SER A 161 12.12 18.25 -16.33
N LEU A 162 12.67 19.08 -15.43
CA LEU A 162 12.61 18.83 -13.98
C LEU A 162 11.16 18.86 -13.48
N LEU A 163 10.31 19.71 -14.04
CA LEU A 163 8.89 19.76 -13.67
C LEU A 163 8.17 18.45 -13.96
N ASP A 164 8.45 17.82 -15.11
CA ASP A 164 7.82 16.53 -15.47
C ASP A 164 8.27 15.41 -14.52
N TYR A 165 9.55 15.43 -14.11
CA TYR A 165 10.07 14.46 -13.16
C TYR A 165 9.52 14.73 -11.75
N ALA A 166 9.49 15.99 -11.31
CA ALA A 166 8.88 16.38 -10.04
C ALA A 166 7.40 15.96 -9.98
N PHE A 167 6.64 16.24 -11.06
CA PHE A 167 5.26 15.78 -11.17
C PHE A 167 5.16 14.25 -11.03
N TYR A 168 6.01 13.50 -11.73
CA TYR A 168 6.00 12.03 -11.65
C TYR A 168 6.23 11.52 -10.23
N VAL A 169 7.23 12.03 -9.53
CA VAL A 169 7.59 11.53 -8.19
C VAL A 169 6.61 12.01 -7.13
N SER A 170 6.12 13.27 -7.24
CA SER A 170 5.31 13.90 -6.20
C SER A 170 3.81 13.80 -6.40
N PHE A 171 3.30 13.24 -7.51
CA PHE A 171 1.85 13.24 -7.82
C PHE A 171 1.03 12.70 -6.65
N PHE A 172 0.26 13.57 -5.99
CA PHE A 172 -0.34 13.33 -4.69
C PHE A 172 -1.21 12.07 -4.59
N PRO A 173 -1.92 11.60 -5.63
CA PRO A 173 -2.71 10.37 -5.50
C PRO A 173 -1.88 9.13 -5.18
N GLN A 174 -0.63 9.06 -5.65
CA GLN A 174 0.25 7.91 -5.43
C GLN A 174 1.27 8.11 -4.30
N LEU A 175 1.55 9.39 -3.92
CA LEU A 175 2.73 9.79 -3.18
C LEU A 175 2.84 9.14 -1.80
N VAL A 176 1.75 9.04 -1.06
CA VAL A 176 1.74 8.63 0.35
C VAL A 176 1.59 7.12 0.51
N ALA A 177 0.57 6.54 -0.11
CA ALA A 177 0.26 5.11 -0.04
C ALA A 177 -0.53 4.61 -1.25
N GLY A 178 -0.47 5.31 -2.36
CA GLY A 178 -1.04 4.87 -3.63
C GLY A 178 -0.27 3.71 -4.25
N PRO A 179 -0.71 3.20 -5.40
CA PRO A 179 0.07 2.22 -6.16
C PRO A 179 1.47 2.75 -6.49
N ILE A 180 2.50 1.90 -6.41
CA ILE A 180 3.87 2.23 -6.86
C ILE A 180 3.86 2.28 -8.39
N VAL A 181 3.64 3.49 -8.92
CA VAL A 181 3.49 3.71 -10.37
C VAL A 181 4.86 3.80 -11.03
N ARG A 182 5.03 3.12 -12.15
CA ARG A 182 6.31 3.09 -12.87
C ARG A 182 6.45 4.23 -13.85
N ALA A 183 7.68 4.72 -13.98
CA ALA A 183 8.03 5.80 -14.90
C ALA A 183 7.59 5.50 -16.33
N ARG A 184 7.84 4.28 -16.83
CA ARG A 184 7.48 3.87 -18.20
C ARG A 184 5.97 3.91 -18.48
N ASP A 185 5.13 3.71 -17.46
CA ASP A 185 3.67 3.66 -17.59
C ASP A 185 3.03 5.04 -17.40
N PHE A 186 3.64 5.91 -16.60
CA PHE A 186 3.07 7.19 -16.20
C PHE A 186 3.63 8.40 -16.97
N ILE A 187 4.94 8.48 -17.19
CA ILE A 187 5.59 9.59 -17.88
C ILE A 187 4.94 9.91 -19.24
N PRO A 188 4.57 8.90 -20.09
CA PRO A 188 3.91 9.18 -21.35
C PRO A 188 2.54 9.86 -21.23
N GLN A 189 1.93 9.90 -20.05
CA GLN A 189 0.63 10.53 -19.81
C GLN A 189 0.74 12.01 -19.42
N ILE A 190 1.89 12.44 -18.84
CA ILE A 190 2.05 13.72 -18.16
C ILE A 190 1.69 14.91 -19.07
N ARG A 191 2.20 14.92 -20.31
CA ARG A 191 2.01 16.04 -21.25
C ARG A 191 0.86 15.83 -22.24
N ARG A 192 0.07 14.77 -22.07
CA ARG A 192 -1.12 14.60 -22.91
C ARG A 192 -2.15 15.70 -22.62
N PRO A 193 -2.92 16.12 -23.63
CA PRO A 193 -4.09 16.98 -23.40
C PRO A 193 -5.00 16.35 -22.36
N LEU A 194 -5.59 17.18 -21.49
CA LEU A 194 -6.55 16.70 -20.52
C LEU A 194 -7.77 16.13 -21.24
N PHE A 195 -8.01 14.86 -21.02
CA PHE A 195 -9.19 14.18 -21.53
C PHE A 195 -9.71 13.22 -20.45
N VAL A 196 -10.94 13.45 -20.02
CA VAL A 196 -11.65 12.58 -19.08
C VAL A 196 -12.93 12.08 -19.76
N SER A 197 -12.92 10.82 -20.18
CA SER A 197 -14.12 10.21 -20.78
C SER A 197 -15.22 10.01 -19.75
N ARG A 198 -16.47 9.81 -20.21
CA ARG A 198 -17.60 9.47 -19.35
C ARG A 198 -17.31 8.19 -18.52
N GLU A 199 -16.61 7.24 -19.13
CA GLU A 199 -16.20 5.99 -18.47
C GLU A 199 -15.17 6.25 -17.37
N MET A 200 -14.10 7.03 -17.66
CA MET A 200 -13.10 7.42 -16.67
C MET A 200 -13.73 8.15 -15.50
N PHE A 201 -14.61 9.11 -15.77
CA PHE A 201 -15.29 9.89 -14.74
C PHE A 201 -16.18 8.98 -13.87
N GLY A 202 -17.03 8.15 -14.48
CA GLY A 202 -17.92 7.26 -13.75
C GLY A 202 -17.16 6.18 -12.95
N ARG A 203 -16.11 5.60 -13.53
CA ARG A 203 -15.25 4.65 -12.84
C ARG A 203 -14.45 5.33 -11.70
N GLY A 204 -13.98 6.56 -11.93
CA GLY A 204 -13.30 7.36 -10.90
C GLY A 204 -14.20 7.59 -9.68
N ILE A 205 -15.44 8.02 -9.90
CA ILE A 205 -16.44 8.19 -8.82
C ILE A 205 -16.70 6.86 -8.11
N PHE A 206 -16.91 5.75 -8.85
CA PHE A 206 -17.11 4.43 -8.24
C PHE A 206 -15.97 4.04 -7.31
N LEU A 207 -14.72 4.20 -7.77
CA LEU A 207 -13.54 3.85 -6.98
C LEU A 207 -13.36 4.74 -5.76
N VAL A 208 -13.60 6.05 -5.86
CA VAL A 208 -13.55 6.96 -4.69
C VAL A 208 -14.60 6.58 -3.66
N VAL A 209 -15.84 6.35 -4.09
CA VAL A 209 -16.95 5.96 -3.21
C VAL A 209 -16.69 4.61 -2.54
N SER A 210 -16.31 3.59 -3.32
CA SER A 210 -16.01 2.26 -2.78
C SER A 210 -14.78 2.27 -1.87
N GLY A 211 -13.77 3.08 -2.20
CA GLY A 211 -12.58 3.25 -1.38
C GLY A 211 -12.88 3.92 -0.04
N LEU A 212 -13.68 4.99 -0.03
CA LEU A 212 -14.15 5.64 1.20
C LEU A 212 -14.96 4.67 2.07
N PHE A 213 -15.86 3.90 1.46
CA PHE A 213 -16.65 2.91 2.19
C PHE A 213 -15.77 1.83 2.82
N LYS A 214 -14.83 1.25 2.07
CA LYS A 214 -13.89 0.25 2.59
C LYS A 214 -13.06 0.81 3.75
N LYS A 215 -12.45 2.00 3.58
CA LYS A 215 -11.56 2.61 4.57
C LYS A 215 -12.33 3.05 5.80
N ALA A 216 -13.30 3.94 5.64
CA ALA A 216 -13.88 4.64 6.77
C ALA A 216 -15.03 3.87 7.44
N VAL A 217 -15.78 3.05 6.68
CA VAL A 217 -16.93 2.32 7.24
C VAL A 217 -16.54 0.93 7.71
N ILE A 218 -15.79 0.16 6.90
CA ILE A 218 -15.42 -1.21 7.28
C ILE A 218 -14.14 -1.21 8.12
N SER A 219 -13.03 -0.72 7.57
CA SER A 219 -11.71 -0.86 8.18
C SER A 219 -11.61 -0.13 9.51
N ASP A 220 -11.89 1.17 9.52
CA ASP A 220 -11.67 1.99 10.72
C ASP A 220 -12.61 1.59 11.86
N TYR A 221 -13.87 1.27 11.54
CA TYR A 221 -14.83 0.84 12.56
C TYR A 221 -14.42 -0.47 13.22
N ILE A 222 -14.04 -1.49 12.42
CA ILE A 222 -13.58 -2.79 12.93
C ILE A 222 -12.28 -2.63 13.75
N SER A 223 -11.36 -1.76 13.29
CA SER A 223 -10.11 -1.47 13.97
C SER A 223 -10.33 -1.02 15.40
N VAL A 224 -10.97 0.14 15.56
CA VAL A 224 -11.13 0.82 16.84
C VAL A 224 -12.02 0.05 17.81
N ASN A 225 -13.10 -0.55 17.30
CA ASN A 225 -14.10 -1.17 18.17
C ASN A 225 -13.76 -2.63 18.56
N PHE A 226 -12.83 -3.28 17.85
CA PHE A 226 -12.57 -4.70 18.09
C PHE A 226 -11.10 -5.10 17.96
N VAL A 227 -10.46 -4.86 16.82
CA VAL A 227 -9.15 -5.43 16.51
C VAL A 227 -8.06 -4.87 17.42
N GLU A 228 -8.00 -3.55 17.59
CA GLU A 228 -6.99 -2.89 18.44
C GLU A 228 -7.03 -3.43 19.87
N ARG A 229 -8.21 -3.56 20.46
CA ARG A 229 -8.38 -4.07 21.82
C ARG A 229 -7.80 -5.46 22.03
N ILE A 230 -7.98 -6.34 21.04
CA ILE A 230 -7.50 -7.74 21.11
C ILE A 230 -6.00 -7.82 20.86
N PHE A 231 -5.49 -7.10 19.86
CA PHE A 231 -4.08 -7.15 19.52
C PHE A 231 -3.18 -6.43 20.53
N ASP A 232 -3.68 -5.41 21.19
CA ASP A 232 -2.91 -4.68 22.22
C ASP A 232 -2.74 -5.52 23.51
N ASN A 233 -3.72 -6.38 23.84
CA ASN A 233 -3.68 -7.20 25.07
C ASN A 233 -4.27 -8.61 24.82
N PRO A 234 -3.64 -9.48 24.01
CA PRO A 234 -4.20 -10.76 23.63
C PRO A 234 -4.43 -11.72 24.81
N THR A 235 -3.69 -11.56 25.90
CA THR A 235 -3.80 -12.40 27.10
C THR A 235 -5.09 -12.18 27.91
N LEU A 236 -5.75 -11.03 27.70
CA LEU A 236 -7.05 -10.74 28.34
C LEU A 236 -8.23 -11.44 27.66
N TYR A 237 -8.02 -11.99 26.47
CA TYR A 237 -9.07 -12.56 25.63
C TYR A 237 -8.86 -14.06 25.45
N SER A 238 -9.96 -14.81 25.31
CA SER A 238 -9.92 -16.24 24.99
C SER A 238 -9.40 -16.49 23.57
N GLY A 239 -9.06 -17.74 23.27
CA GLY A 239 -8.56 -18.10 21.95
C GLY A 239 -9.56 -17.86 20.83
N VAL A 240 -10.89 -17.98 21.08
CA VAL A 240 -11.89 -17.68 20.05
C VAL A 240 -11.96 -16.18 19.75
N GLU A 241 -11.85 -15.31 20.76
CA GLU A 241 -11.82 -13.86 20.58
C GLU A 241 -10.56 -13.45 19.81
N ASN A 242 -9.40 -13.99 20.19
CA ASN A 242 -8.14 -13.77 19.48
C ASN A 242 -8.24 -14.20 18.00
N LEU A 243 -8.81 -15.37 17.72
CA LEU A 243 -9.00 -15.84 16.34
C LEU A 243 -9.94 -14.91 15.53
N MET A 244 -11.03 -14.44 16.15
CA MET A 244 -11.92 -13.46 15.50
C MET A 244 -11.21 -12.12 15.30
N GLY A 245 -10.35 -11.70 16.23
CA GLY A 245 -9.48 -10.53 16.06
C GLY A 245 -8.56 -10.66 14.84
N VAL A 246 -7.97 -11.84 14.63
CA VAL A 246 -7.13 -12.12 13.44
C VAL A 246 -7.94 -12.02 12.14
N TYR A 247 -9.16 -12.56 12.12
CA TYR A 247 -10.03 -12.43 10.95
C TYR A 247 -10.49 -10.97 10.76
N GLY A 248 -10.80 -10.27 11.84
CA GLY A 248 -11.07 -8.83 11.80
C GLY A 248 -9.92 -8.03 11.19
N TYR A 249 -8.69 -8.31 11.64
CA TYR A 249 -7.49 -7.67 11.12
C TYR A 249 -7.22 -7.99 9.64
N ALA A 250 -7.44 -9.24 9.21
CA ALA A 250 -7.29 -9.60 7.80
C ALA A 250 -8.22 -8.78 6.90
N LEU A 251 -9.46 -8.54 7.34
CA LEU A 251 -10.39 -7.69 6.63
C LEU A 251 -10.02 -6.20 6.74
N GLN A 252 -9.62 -5.75 7.92
CA GLN A 252 -9.18 -4.38 8.18
C GLN A 252 -8.02 -3.98 7.26
N ILE A 253 -6.91 -4.71 7.25
CA ILE A 253 -5.73 -4.39 6.43
C ILE A 253 -6.06 -4.40 4.93
N TYR A 254 -6.93 -5.32 4.50
CA TYR A 254 -7.39 -5.35 3.11
C TYR A 254 -8.23 -4.12 2.78
N CYS A 255 -9.24 -3.81 3.59
CA CYS A 255 -10.14 -2.69 3.34
C CYS A 255 -9.45 -1.34 3.48
N ASP A 256 -8.53 -1.18 4.43
CA ASP A 256 -7.71 0.02 4.60
C ASP A 256 -6.88 0.29 3.35
N PHE A 257 -6.07 -0.69 2.95
CA PHE A 257 -5.12 -0.48 1.87
C PHE A 257 -5.76 -0.53 0.47
N SER A 258 -6.70 -1.47 0.23
CA SER A 258 -7.42 -1.46 -1.04
C SER A 258 -8.31 -0.22 -1.17
N GLY A 259 -8.92 0.24 -0.08
CA GLY A 259 -9.73 1.46 -0.06
C GLY A 259 -8.90 2.70 -0.40
N TYR A 260 -7.73 2.85 0.21
CA TYR A 260 -6.80 3.94 -0.14
C TYR A 260 -6.33 3.86 -1.60
N SER A 261 -5.97 2.66 -2.06
CA SER A 261 -5.55 2.44 -3.46
C SER A 261 -6.68 2.76 -4.45
N ASP A 262 -7.93 2.38 -4.14
CA ASP A 262 -9.09 2.68 -4.99
C ASP A 262 -9.35 4.18 -5.06
N MET A 263 -9.28 4.89 -3.92
CA MET A 263 -9.39 6.36 -3.92
C MET A 263 -8.28 7.00 -4.76
N ALA A 264 -7.03 6.55 -4.62
CA ALA A 264 -5.90 7.05 -5.38
C ALA A 264 -6.08 6.85 -6.89
N ILE A 265 -6.50 5.65 -7.32
CA ILE A 265 -6.78 5.33 -8.72
C ILE A 265 -7.98 6.14 -9.22
N GLY A 266 -9.03 6.25 -8.41
CA GLY A 266 -10.22 7.02 -8.73
C GLY A 266 -9.94 8.50 -8.94
N ILE A 267 -9.18 9.14 -8.02
CA ILE A 267 -8.73 10.52 -8.13
C ILE A 267 -7.86 10.72 -9.38
N ALA A 268 -6.92 9.80 -9.65
CA ALA A 268 -6.09 9.87 -10.84
C ALA A 268 -6.94 9.84 -12.13
N LEU A 269 -7.97 8.96 -12.20
CA LEU A 269 -8.91 8.91 -13.33
C LEU A 269 -9.70 10.21 -13.51
N LEU A 270 -10.15 10.84 -12.42
CA LEU A 270 -10.84 12.13 -12.44
C LEU A 270 -9.92 13.26 -12.95
N LEU A 271 -8.62 13.11 -12.79
CA LEU A 271 -7.59 14.03 -13.29
C LEU A 271 -7.06 13.65 -14.71
N GLY A 272 -7.63 12.61 -15.34
CA GLY A 272 -7.24 12.17 -16.68
C GLY A 272 -6.02 11.25 -16.73
N PHE A 273 -5.59 10.68 -15.58
CA PHE A 273 -4.45 9.76 -15.48
C PHE A 273 -4.90 8.33 -15.17
N HIS A 274 -4.17 7.35 -15.69
CA HIS A 274 -4.41 5.93 -15.45
C HIS A 274 -3.36 5.33 -14.54
N PHE A 275 -3.80 4.66 -13.48
CA PHE A 275 -2.99 3.76 -12.66
C PHE A 275 -3.45 2.32 -12.82
N ASN A 276 -2.51 1.38 -12.64
CA ASN A 276 -2.83 -0.03 -12.57
C ASN A 276 -3.49 -0.36 -11.22
N ILE A 277 -4.35 -1.38 -11.21
CA ILE A 277 -4.96 -1.89 -9.98
C ILE A 277 -3.88 -2.42 -9.02
N ASN A 278 -4.13 -2.27 -7.74
CA ASN A 278 -3.21 -2.72 -6.69
C ASN A 278 -3.70 -3.97 -5.94
N PHE A 279 -5.00 -4.22 -5.98
CA PHE A 279 -5.66 -5.38 -5.38
C PHE A 279 -6.67 -6.00 -6.33
N ASP A 280 -6.78 -7.34 -6.29
CA ASP A 280 -7.73 -8.13 -7.10
C ASP A 280 -8.29 -9.27 -6.25
N SER A 281 -9.15 -8.95 -5.28
CA SER A 281 -9.78 -9.93 -4.37
C SER A 281 -8.80 -11.01 -3.84
N PRO A 282 -7.75 -10.63 -3.09
CA PRO A 282 -6.61 -11.51 -2.77
C PRO A 282 -6.98 -12.75 -1.94
N TYR A 283 -8.01 -12.68 -1.09
CA TYR A 283 -8.42 -13.84 -0.28
C TYR A 283 -9.19 -14.92 -1.07
N LYS A 284 -9.52 -14.67 -2.35
CA LYS A 284 -9.99 -15.70 -3.29
C LYS A 284 -8.86 -16.61 -3.80
N SER A 285 -7.62 -16.39 -3.40
CA SER A 285 -6.44 -17.09 -3.91
C SER A 285 -6.35 -18.52 -3.40
N ALA A 286 -6.20 -19.48 -4.31
CA ALA A 286 -6.05 -20.90 -3.98
C ALA A 286 -4.58 -21.33 -3.77
N SER A 287 -3.63 -20.39 -3.79
CA SER A 287 -2.22 -20.61 -3.48
C SER A 287 -1.52 -19.32 -3.12
N ILE A 288 -0.42 -19.41 -2.37
CA ILE A 288 0.39 -18.25 -2.01
C ILE A 288 0.97 -17.51 -3.24
N THR A 289 1.24 -18.22 -4.35
CA THR A 289 1.66 -17.59 -5.60
C THR A 289 0.53 -16.78 -6.24
N GLU A 290 -0.72 -17.25 -6.16
CA GLU A 290 -1.89 -16.51 -6.62
C GLU A 290 -2.14 -15.30 -5.72
N PHE A 291 -2.01 -15.46 -4.39
CA PHE A 291 -2.15 -14.37 -3.41
C PHE A 291 -1.24 -13.18 -3.77
N TRP A 292 0.05 -13.38 -3.99
CA TRP A 292 0.99 -12.33 -4.34
C TRP A 292 0.80 -11.74 -5.77
N ARG A 293 -0.05 -12.32 -6.59
CA ARG A 293 -0.49 -11.72 -7.85
C ARG A 293 -1.71 -10.82 -7.70
N ARG A 294 -2.43 -10.95 -6.57
CA ARG A 294 -3.67 -10.26 -6.26
C ARG A 294 -3.52 -9.25 -5.12
N TRP A 295 -2.53 -9.43 -4.26
CA TRP A 295 -2.20 -8.57 -3.12
C TRP A 295 -1.06 -7.62 -3.49
N HIS A 296 -1.27 -6.30 -3.26
CA HIS A 296 -0.26 -5.25 -3.45
C HIS A 296 0.53 -5.43 -4.74
N ILE A 297 -0.19 -5.48 -5.87
CA ILE A 297 0.31 -5.87 -7.20
C ILE A 297 1.47 -4.97 -7.63
N SER A 298 1.39 -3.67 -7.32
CA SER A 298 2.43 -2.71 -7.65
C SER A 298 3.76 -3.03 -6.96
N LEU A 299 3.76 -3.34 -5.65
CA LEU A 299 4.93 -3.77 -4.89
C LEU A 299 5.43 -5.13 -5.36
N SER A 300 4.55 -6.11 -5.46
CA SER A 300 4.89 -7.48 -5.89
C SER A 300 5.57 -7.50 -7.26
N SER A 301 5.07 -6.69 -8.19
CA SER A 301 5.68 -6.54 -9.50
C SER A 301 7.00 -5.75 -9.45
N TRP A 302 7.12 -4.76 -8.55
CA TRP A 302 8.36 -4.02 -8.35
C TRP A 302 9.47 -4.94 -7.81
N LEU A 303 9.19 -5.68 -6.74
CA LEU A 303 10.12 -6.66 -6.16
C LEU A 303 10.55 -7.73 -7.18
N ARG A 304 9.61 -8.20 -8.01
CA ARG A 304 9.93 -9.15 -9.08
C ARG A 304 10.92 -8.53 -10.08
N ASP A 305 10.64 -7.33 -10.59
CA ASP A 305 11.33 -6.79 -11.77
C ASP A 305 12.67 -6.12 -11.41
N TYR A 306 12.77 -5.52 -10.23
CA TYR A 306 13.98 -4.80 -9.80
C TYR A 306 14.85 -5.61 -8.83
N LEU A 307 14.29 -6.53 -8.07
CA LEU A 307 15.04 -7.34 -7.11
C LEU A 307 15.20 -8.80 -7.56
N TYR A 308 14.11 -9.54 -7.69
CA TYR A 308 14.16 -10.97 -8.01
C TYR A 308 14.87 -11.27 -9.33
N ILE A 309 14.55 -10.54 -10.41
CA ILE A 309 15.20 -10.69 -11.72
C ILE A 309 16.68 -10.29 -11.65
N SER A 310 17.02 -9.24 -10.89
CA SER A 310 18.41 -8.79 -10.72
C SER A 310 19.27 -9.81 -9.96
N LEU A 311 18.69 -10.57 -9.02
CA LEU A 311 19.36 -11.70 -8.34
C LEU A 311 19.57 -12.93 -9.25
N GLY A 312 19.10 -12.87 -10.50
CA GLY A 312 19.16 -13.95 -11.49
C GLY A 312 17.82 -14.66 -11.75
N GLY A 313 16.79 -14.36 -10.95
CA GLY A 313 15.44 -14.90 -11.14
C GLY A 313 15.42 -16.44 -11.12
N ASN A 314 14.85 -17.04 -12.17
CA ASN A 314 14.79 -18.50 -12.36
C ASN A 314 15.83 -19.03 -13.37
N ARG A 315 16.81 -18.21 -13.79
CA ARG A 315 17.74 -18.58 -14.87
C ARG A 315 18.94 -19.43 -14.40
N LYS A 316 19.24 -19.44 -13.09
CA LYS A 316 20.41 -20.07 -12.50
C LYS A 316 20.09 -21.36 -11.72
N GLY A 317 19.13 -22.14 -12.20
CA GLY A 317 18.71 -23.41 -11.59
C GLY A 317 17.67 -23.25 -10.46
N LYS A 318 17.10 -24.39 -10.01
CA LYS A 318 15.97 -24.42 -9.07
C LYS A 318 16.35 -23.96 -7.66
N ILE A 319 17.50 -24.42 -7.13
CA ILE A 319 17.97 -24.04 -5.79
C ILE A 319 18.12 -22.52 -5.70
N ARG A 320 18.79 -21.92 -6.68
CA ARG A 320 18.97 -20.46 -6.74
C ARG A 320 17.64 -19.74 -6.89
N GLN A 321 16.68 -20.31 -7.63
CA GLN A 321 15.32 -19.77 -7.73
C GLN A 321 14.64 -19.71 -6.36
N TYR A 322 14.71 -20.78 -5.56
CA TYR A 322 14.10 -20.81 -4.23
C TYR A 322 14.77 -19.82 -3.28
N ALA A 323 16.11 -19.77 -3.27
CA ALA A 323 16.84 -18.76 -2.52
C ALA A 323 16.47 -17.33 -2.92
N ASN A 324 16.38 -17.03 -4.21
CA ASN A 324 15.96 -15.72 -4.70
C ASN A 324 14.54 -15.33 -4.26
N LEU A 325 13.60 -16.28 -4.21
CA LEU A 325 12.25 -16.04 -3.69
C LEU A 325 12.29 -15.68 -2.19
N ILE A 326 13.02 -16.44 -1.39
CA ILE A 326 13.16 -16.20 0.05
C ILE A 326 13.83 -14.85 0.30
N ILE A 327 14.95 -14.54 -0.38
CA ILE A 327 15.65 -13.26 -0.24
C ILE A 327 14.73 -12.10 -0.65
N THR A 328 13.98 -12.25 -1.73
CA THR A 328 13.06 -11.20 -2.20
C THR A 328 11.98 -10.90 -1.18
N MET A 329 11.39 -11.93 -0.59
CA MET A 329 10.33 -11.78 0.41
C MET A 329 10.87 -11.32 1.77
N PHE A 330 12.06 -11.78 2.16
CA PHE A 330 12.77 -11.28 3.34
C PHE A 330 13.00 -9.76 3.26
N LEU A 331 13.56 -9.28 2.14
CA LEU A 331 13.75 -7.84 1.92
C LEU A 331 12.42 -7.08 1.77
N GLY A 332 11.39 -7.73 1.22
CA GLY A 332 10.03 -7.19 1.20
C GLY A 332 9.43 -7.05 2.60
N GLY A 333 9.70 -8.00 3.50
CA GLY A 333 9.31 -7.91 4.91
C GLY A 333 10.01 -6.74 5.62
N LEU A 334 11.31 -6.63 5.49
CA LEU A 334 12.08 -5.48 6.01
C LEU A 334 11.58 -4.14 5.45
N TRP A 335 11.17 -4.09 4.19
CA TRP A 335 10.62 -2.88 3.60
C TRP A 335 9.34 -2.41 4.32
N HIS A 336 8.51 -3.35 4.82
CA HIS A 336 7.30 -3.00 5.59
C HIS A 336 7.66 -2.37 6.94
N GLY A 337 8.60 -2.93 7.69
CA GLY A 337 8.96 -2.41 9.00
C GLY A 337 10.30 -2.94 9.52
N ALA A 338 10.89 -2.17 10.42
CA ALA A 338 12.17 -2.46 11.06
C ALA A 338 11.94 -3.25 12.37
N SER A 339 11.47 -4.49 12.27
CA SER A 339 11.33 -5.39 13.41
C SER A 339 11.53 -6.86 13.02
N TRP A 340 11.80 -7.70 14.02
CA TRP A 340 11.94 -9.14 13.81
C TRP A 340 10.66 -9.81 13.33
N ASN A 341 9.49 -9.26 13.69
CA ASN A 341 8.20 -9.73 13.21
C ASN A 341 8.06 -9.57 11.69
N PHE A 342 8.50 -8.45 11.12
CA PHE A 342 8.51 -8.25 9.66
C PHE A 342 9.53 -9.14 8.95
N VAL A 343 10.69 -9.39 9.59
CA VAL A 343 11.67 -10.37 9.10
C VAL A 343 11.03 -11.75 9.01
N LEU A 344 10.41 -12.20 10.08
CA LEU A 344 9.74 -13.50 10.14
C LEU A 344 8.58 -13.59 9.14
N TRP A 345 7.75 -12.56 9.06
CA TRP A 345 6.65 -12.47 8.08
C TRP A 345 7.17 -12.63 6.64
N GLY A 346 8.21 -11.90 6.27
CA GLY A 346 8.82 -12.01 4.94
C GLY A 346 9.42 -13.39 4.68
N MET A 347 10.11 -13.98 5.67
CA MET A 347 10.66 -15.34 5.58
C MET A 347 9.58 -16.39 5.38
N MET A 348 8.49 -16.35 6.15
CA MET A 348 7.36 -17.27 6.03
C MET A 348 6.76 -17.23 4.62
N HIS A 349 6.49 -16.04 4.09
CA HIS A 349 6.00 -15.89 2.71
C HIS A 349 6.99 -16.36 1.66
N GLY A 350 8.28 -16.10 1.85
CA GLY A 350 9.36 -16.57 0.96
C GLY A 350 9.46 -18.08 0.92
N ILE A 351 9.44 -18.74 2.09
CA ILE A 351 9.45 -20.18 2.23
C ILE A 351 8.20 -20.80 1.60
N ALA A 352 7.02 -20.23 1.88
CA ALA A 352 5.77 -20.71 1.31
C ALA A 352 5.74 -20.62 -0.23
N LEU A 353 6.29 -19.55 -0.80
CA LEU A 353 6.45 -19.41 -2.26
C LEU A 353 7.41 -20.45 -2.83
N ALA A 354 8.55 -20.69 -2.17
CA ALA A 354 9.52 -21.70 -2.57
C ALA A 354 8.91 -23.13 -2.48
N ALA A 355 8.23 -23.45 -1.37
CA ALA A 355 7.54 -24.70 -1.17
C ALA A 355 6.43 -24.93 -2.22
N HIS A 356 5.62 -23.90 -2.52
CA HIS A 356 4.62 -24.01 -3.59
C HIS A 356 5.26 -24.24 -4.97
N LYS A 357 6.39 -23.61 -5.27
CA LYS A 357 7.14 -23.86 -6.52
C LYS A 357 7.72 -25.25 -6.58
N PHE A 358 8.25 -25.74 -5.48
CA PHE A 358 8.76 -27.10 -5.35
C PHE A 358 7.64 -28.12 -5.59
N TRP A 359 6.48 -27.94 -4.93
CA TRP A 359 5.28 -28.76 -5.13
C TRP A 359 4.81 -28.81 -6.58
N MET A 360 4.75 -27.66 -7.24
CA MET A 360 4.40 -27.61 -8.68
C MET A 360 5.39 -28.39 -9.54
N THR A 361 6.67 -28.37 -9.19
CA THR A 361 7.70 -29.14 -9.90
C THR A 361 7.52 -30.64 -9.70
N LEU A 362 7.28 -31.08 -8.46
CA LEU A 362 7.04 -32.51 -8.13
C LEU A 362 5.79 -33.06 -8.82
N THR A 363 4.72 -32.26 -8.88
CA THR A 363 3.44 -32.70 -9.46
C THR A 363 3.34 -32.48 -10.97
N GLY A 364 4.39 -31.99 -11.64
CA GLY A 364 4.39 -31.71 -13.07
C GLY A 364 3.40 -30.64 -13.53
N ARG A 365 2.82 -29.85 -12.62
CA ARG A 365 1.81 -28.84 -12.94
C ARG A 365 2.42 -27.67 -13.69
N LYS A 366 1.79 -27.30 -14.80
CA LYS A 366 2.21 -26.14 -15.59
C LYS A 366 1.91 -24.82 -14.86
N LYS A 367 2.78 -23.84 -15.06
CA LYS A 367 2.60 -22.47 -14.54
C LYS A 367 1.29 -21.89 -15.09
N GLY A 368 0.44 -21.37 -14.22
CA GLY A 368 -0.84 -20.75 -14.61
C GLY A 368 -2.03 -21.71 -14.63
N THR A 369 -1.85 -23.00 -14.32
CA THR A 369 -2.99 -23.91 -14.16
C THR A 369 -3.81 -23.53 -12.95
N GLU A 370 -5.02 -23.06 -13.17
CA GLU A 370 -5.96 -22.76 -12.07
C GLU A 370 -6.52 -24.04 -11.49
N SER A 371 -6.59 -24.10 -10.17
CA SER A 371 -7.34 -25.17 -9.48
C SER A 371 -8.84 -24.89 -9.62
N ARG A 372 -9.65 -25.96 -9.79
CA ARG A 372 -11.12 -25.89 -9.92
C ARG A 372 -11.80 -26.82 -8.91
N GLY A 373 -13.08 -26.54 -8.68
CA GLY A 373 -13.92 -27.36 -7.80
C GLY A 373 -13.38 -27.47 -6.37
N ILE A 374 -13.49 -28.64 -5.78
CA ILE A 374 -13.13 -28.90 -4.38
C ILE A 374 -11.64 -28.57 -4.07
N ARG A 375 -10.73 -28.78 -5.01
CA ARG A 375 -9.32 -28.42 -4.83
C ARG A 375 -9.12 -26.90 -4.70
N ARG A 376 -9.90 -26.11 -5.42
CA ARG A 376 -9.86 -24.65 -5.27
C ARG A 376 -10.35 -24.23 -3.90
N PHE A 377 -11.46 -24.82 -3.44
CA PHE A 377 -12.01 -24.55 -2.12
C PHE A 377 -10.97 -24.79 -1.02
N PHE A 378 -10.37 -25.98 -0.95
CA PHE A 378 -9.33 -26.27 0.05
C PHE A 378 -8.08 -25.39 -0.16
N GLY A 379 -7.71 -25.10 -1.40
CA GLY A 379 -6.59 -24.20 -1.69
C GLY A 379 -6.83 -22.79 -1.14
N VAL A 380 -8.04 -22.23 -1.32
CA VAL A 380 -8.43 -20.93 -0.76
C VAL A 380 -8.42 -20.98 0.76
N LEU A 381 -9.03 -22.02 1.37
CA LEU A 381 -9.07 -22.19 2.82
C LEU A 381 -7.65 -22.20 3.44
N VAL A 382 -6.77 -23.05 2.92
CA VAL A 382 -5.39 -23.15 3.41
C VAL A 382 -4.60 -21.86 3.19
N THR A 383 -4.73 -21.24 2.01
CA THR A 383 -4.01 -20.01 1.71
C THR A 383 -4.49 -18.84 2.58
N PHE A 384 -5.80 -18.70 2.77
CA PHE A 384 -6.38 -17.68 3.64
C PHE A 384 -5.88 -17.82 5.10
N HIS A 385 -5.95 -19.03 5.69
CA HIS A 385 -5.51 -19.24 7.06
C HIS A 385 -3.99 -19.09 7.22
N PHE A 386 -3.20 -19.49 6.23
CA PHE A 386 -1.76 -19.22 6.23
C PHE A 386 -1.48 -17.72 6.23
N VAL A 387 -2.18 -16.95 5.41
CA VAL A 387 -2.04 -15.49 5.35
C VAL A 387 -2.51 -14.85 6.67
N CYS A 388 -3.63 -15.30 7.24
CA CYS A 388 -4.10 -14.85 8.56
C CYS A 388 -3.07 -15.14 9.66
N PHE A 389 -2.46 -16.33 9.67
CA PHE A 389 -1.35 -16.66 10.57
C PHE A 389 -0.18 -15.68 10.41
N CYS A 390 0.21 -15.35 9.17
CA CYS A 390 1.27 -14.39 8.92
C CYS A 390 0.88 -12.96 9.36
N TRP A 391 -0.41 -12.60 9.28
CA TRP A 391 -0.89 -11.28 9.74
C TRP A 391 -0.74 -11.06 11.24
N ILE A 392 -0.69 -12.10 12.07
CA ILE A 392 -0.42 -11.99 13.51
C ILE A 392 0.93 -11.30 13.74
N PHE A 393 1.96 -11.75 13.02
CA PHE A 393 3.31 -11.15 13.10
C PHE A 393 3.40 -9.79 12.42
N PHE A 394 2.59 -9.54 11.41
CA PHE A 394 2.59 -8.25 10.72
C PHE A 394 2.00 -7.12 11.59
N ARG A 395 0.96 -7.41 12.39
CA ARG A 395 0.28 -6.40 13.21
C ARG A 395 1.00 -6.10 14.53
N ASN A 396 1.56 -7.11 15.16
CA ASN A 396 2.20 -6.95 16.45
C ASN A 396 3.60 -6.32 16.32
N ALA A 397 3.88 -5.32 17.15
CA ALA A 397 5.21 -4.72 17.19
C ALA A 397 6.23 -5.69 17.79
N GLU A 398 5.86 -6.41 18.87
CA GLU A 398 6.72 -7.33 19.59
C GLU A 398 6.44 -8.80 19.25
N PHE A 399 7.51 -9.59 19.23
CA PHE A 399 7.41 -11.03 18.97
C PHE A 399 6.68 -11.78 20.10
N SER A 400 6.90 -11.37 21.34
CA SER A 400 6.23 -11.90 22.54
C SER A 400 4.71 -11.83 22.42
N THR A 401 4.18 -10.67 22.03
CA THR A 401 2.74 -10.44 21.85
C THR A 401 2.15 -11.37 20.77
N SER A 402 2.90 -11.59 19.69
CA SER A 402 2.48 -12.58 18.65
C SER A 402 2.42 -13.99 19.20
N MET A 403 3.39 -14.37 20.03
CA MET A 403 3.40 -15.71 20.67
C MET A 403 2.30 -15.85 21.71
N ASP A 404 1.99 -14.80 22.48
CA ASP A 404 0.89 -14.79 23.44
C ASP A 404 -0.46 -14.98 22.75
N MET A 405 -0.69 -14.28 21.63
CA MET A 405 -1.90 -14.46 20.82
C MET A 405 -2.03 -15.90 20.30
N LEU A 406 -0.96 -16.47 19.77
CA LEU A 406 -0.94 -17.88 19.34
C LEU A 406 -1.21 -18.85 20.50
N LYS A 407 -0.58 -18.61 21.65
CA LYS A 407 -0.82 -19.40 22.86
C LYS A 407 -2.29 -19.36 23.25
N GLN A 408 -2.93 -18.18 23.28
CA GLN A 408 -4.36 -18.05 23.57
C GLN A 408 -5.21 -18.85 22.57
N ILE A 409 -4.94 -18.72 21.26
CA ILE A 409 -5.70 -19.44 20.22
C ILE A 409 -5.62 -20.96 20.41
N PHE A 410 -4.43 -21.51 20.76
CA PHE A 410 -4.24 -22.96 20.82
C PHE A 410 -4.50 -23.57 22.19
N THR A 411 -4.35 -22.82 23.30
CA THR A 411 -4.42 -23.39 24.66
C THR A 411 -5.65 -22.97 25.45
N THR A 412 -6.25 -21.81 25.14
CA THR A 412 -7.39 -21.24 25.87
C THR A 412 -8.60 -21.01 24.97
N PHE A 413 -8.75 -21.85 23.95
CA PHE A 413 -9.87 -21.76 23.01
C PHE A 413 -11.20 -22.11 23.70
N ARG A 414 -12.12 -21.13 23.78
CA ARG A 414 -13.42 -21.26 24.47
C ARG A 414 -14.56 -20.97 23.50
N PRO A 415 -14.97 -21.91 22.64
CA PRO A 415 -15.99 -21.67 21.60
C PRO A 415 -17.36 -21.31 22.16
N GLN A 416 -17.67 -21.68 23.41
CA GLN A 416 -18.91 -21.32 24.10
C GLN A 416 -19.09 -19.81 24.30
N LEU A 417 -18.01 -19.02 24.25
CA LEU A 417 -18.08 -17.55 24.33
C LEU A 417 -18.46 -16.88 23.00
N PHE A 418 -18.45 -17.62 21.90
CA PHE A 418 -18.73 -17.05 20.57
C PHE A 418 -20.09 -16.36 20.44
N PRO A 419 -21.23 -16.93 20.96
CA PRO A 419 -22.52 -16.23 20.89
C PRO A 419 -22.52 -14.90 21.65
N GLN A 420 -21.94 -14.86 22.85
CA GLN A 420 -21.83 -13.63 23.65
C GLN A 420 -20.93 -12.59 22.98
N LEU A 421 -19.84 -13.04 22.34
CA LEU A 421 -18.95 -12.19 21.59
C LEU A 421 -19.69 -11.52 20.41
N VAL A 422 -20.46 -12.32 19.65
CA VAL A 422 -21.26 -11.79 18.53
C VAL A 422 -22.34 -10.83 19.01
N GLU A 423 -23.00 -11.13 20.14
CA GLU A 423 -24.02 -10.23 20.72
C GLU A 423 -23.39 -8.90 21.18
N GLY A 424 -22.26 -8.97 21.90
CA GLY A 424 -21.58 -7.78 22.42
C GLY A 424 -20.93 -6.87 21.34
N TYR A 425 -20.60 -7.43 20.20
CA TYR A 425 -19.95 -6.73 19.08
C TYR A 425 -20.72 -6.89 17.76
N TRP A 426 -22.05 -6.89 17.81
CA TRP A 426 -22.89 -7.24 16.67
C TRP A 426 -22.64 -6.36 15.44
N GLU A 427 -22.40 -5.05 15.60
CA GLU A 427 -22.09 -4.16 14.48
C GLU A 427 -20.76 -4.54 13.81
N VAL A 428 -19.76 -4.88 14.61
CA VAL A 428 -18.45 -5.33 14.09
C VAL A 428 -18.62 -6.61 13.28
N PHE A 429 -19.34 -7.61 13.84
CA PHE A 429 -19.57 -8.88 13.15
C PHE A 429 -20.45 -8.71 11.91
N ALA A 430 -21.43 -7.81 11.93
CA ALA A 430 -22.22 -7.46 10.75
C ALA A 430 -21.35 -6.84 9.64
N LEU A 431 -20.46 -5.91 10.00
CA LEU A 431 -19.50 -5.31 9.06
C LEU A 431 -18.45 -6.32 8.57
N MET A 432 -17.96 -7.21 9.43
CA MET A 432 -17.06 -8.30 9.01
C MET A 432 -17.78 -9.24 8.01
N ALA A 433 -19.00 -9.65 8.30
CA ALA A 433 -19.79 -10.48 7.40
C ALA A 433 -20.05 -9.78 6.06
N LEU A 434 -20.43 -8.51 6.09
CA LEU A 434 -20.62 -7.70 4.88
C LEU A 434 -19.32 -7.57 4.07
N GLY A 435 -18.21 -7.24 4.72
CA GLY A 435 -16.91 -7.07 4.06
C GLY A 435 -16.42 -8.35 3.39
N TYR A 436 -16.51 -9.49 4.08
CA TYR A 436 -16.18 -10.79 3.49
C TYR A 436 -17.16 -11.19 2.39
N LEU A 437 -18.47 -10.96 2.56
CA LEU A 437 -19.44 -11.19 1.50
C LEU A 437 -19.07 -10.42 0.24
N LEU A 438 -18.84 -9.11 0.36
CA LEU A 438 -18.43 -8.25 -0.76
C LEU A 438 -17.10 -8.69 -1.38
N HIS A 439 -16.16 -9.21 -0.58
CA HIS A 439 -14.90 -9.71 -1.08
C HIS A 439 -15.05 -10.99 -1.93
N PHE A 440 -15.99 -11.87 -1.55
CA PHE A 440 -16.18 -13.16 -2.22
C PHE A 440 -17.25 -13.15 -3.33
N VAL A 441 -17.98 -12.04 -3.54
CA VAL A 441 -18.92 -11.92 -4.68
C VAL A 441 -18.19 -12.09 -6.01
N PRO A 442 -18.86 -12.63 -7.05
CA PRO A 442 -18.29 -12.73 -8.39
C PRO A 442 -17.89 -11.37 -8.97
N ASP A 443 -16.80 -11.31 -9.71
CA ASP A 443 -16.31 -10.08 -10.35
C ASP A 443 -17.31 -9.45 -11.34
N SER A 444 -18.29 -10.25 -11.79
CA SER A 444 -19.42 -9.76 -12.61
C SER A 444 -20.27 -8.73 -11.87
N TRP A 445 -20.42 -8.85 -10.55
CA TRP A 445 -21.20 -7.92 -9.72
C TRP A 445 -20.48 -6.57 -9.61
N GLU A 446 -19.18 -6.57 -9.33
CA GLU A 446 -18.40 -5.35 -9.31
C GLU A 446 -18.44 -4.63 -10.66
N ARG A 447 -18.30 -5.38 -11.76
CA ARG A 447 -18.45 -4.82 -13.12
C ARG A 447 -19.86 -4.27 -13.37
N ALA A 448 -20.90 -4.91 -12.88
CA ALA A 448 -22.28 -4.43 -13.00
C ALA A 448 -22.48 -3.13 -12.21
N CYS A 449 -22.03 -3.06 -10.95
CA CYS A 449 -22.06 -1.86 -10.13
C CYS A 449 -21.32 -0.69 -10.79
N THR A 450 -20.09 -0.95 -11.27
CA THR A 450 -19.28 0.05 -11.98
C THR A 450 -20.02 0.58 -13.22
N LYS A 451 -20.60 -0.32 -14.05
CA LYS A 451 -21.39 0.08 -15.23
C LYS A 451 -22.60 0.92 -14.85
N THR A 452 -23.28 0.57 -13.76
CA THR A 452 -24.43 1.33 -13.25
C THR A 452 -24.01 2.75 -12.89
N VAL A 453 -22.92 2.91 -12.11
CA VAL A 453 -22.41 4.24 -11.73
C VAL A 453 -21.97 5.05 -12.96
N ILE A 454 -21.33 4.42 -13.96
CA ILE A 454 -20.98 5.09 -15.22
C ILE A 454 -22.22 5.66 -15.92
N ARG A 455 -23.34 4.95 -15.91
CA ARG A 455 -24.60 5.33 -16.57
C ARG A 455 -25.40 6.37 -15.79
N LEU A 456 -25.23 6.48 -14.48
CA LEU A 456 -25.93 7.48 -13.67
C LEU A 456 -25.73 8.90 -14.24
N PRO A 457 -26.75 9.77 -14.18
CA PRO A 457 -26.60 11.20 -14.44
C PRO A 457 -25.69 11.84 -13.38
N LEU A 458 -25.22 13.06 -13.66
CA LEU A 458 -24.32 13.77 -12.74
C LEU A 458 -24.93 13.93 -11.34
N LEU A 459 -26.23 14.27 -11.27
CA LEU A 459 -26.97 14.39 -10.00
C LEU A 459 -26.98 13.06 -9.23
N GLY A 460 -27.21 11.93 -9.91
CA GLY A 460 -27.19 10.61 -9.27
C GLY A 460 -25.81 10.24 -8.71
N LYS A 461 -24.71 10.61 -9.40
CA LYS A 461 -23.34 10.46 -8.90
C LYS A 461 -23.08 11.36 -7.69
N ALA A 462 -23.58 12.59 -7.71
CA ALA A 462 -23.46 13.51 -6.58
C ALA A 462 -24.22 13.00 -5.35
N VAL A 463 -25.44 12.53 -5.52
CA VAL A 463 -26.24 11.92 -4.43
C VAL A 463 -25.53 10.69 -3.86
N LEU A 464 -24.99 9.81 -4.70
CA LEU A 464 -24.22 8.65 -4.25
C LEU A 464 -22.99 9.06 -3.42
N MET A 465 -22.25 10.05 -3.87
CA MET A 465 -21.08 10.57 -3.14
C MET A 465 -21.48 11.17 -1.80
N LEU A 466 -22.52 12.00 -1.77
CA LEU A 466 -23.03 12.62 -0.55
C LEU A 466 -23.56 11.58 0.44
N ALA A 467 -24.26 10.54 -0.05
CA ALA A 467 -24.74 9.46 0.80
C ALA A 467 -23.60 8.70 1.49
N VAL A 468 -22.52 8.41 0.74
CA VAL A 468 -21.35 7.74 1.34
C VAL A 468 -20.59 8.67 2.28
N ILE A 469 -20.42 9.95 1.95
CA ILE A 469 -19.81 10.93 2.86
C ILE A 469 -20.65 11.05 4.15
N TYR A 470 -21.96 11.10 4.04
CA TYR A 470 -22.85 11.12 5.22
C TYR A 470 -22.67 9.87 6.08
N LEU A 471 -22.64 8.69 5.45
CA LEU A 471 -22.41 7.43 6.15
C LEU A 471 -21.04 7.43 6.88
N VAL A 472 -20.00 7.90 6.22
CA VAL A 472 -18.66 8.04 6.82
C VAL A 472 -18.69 8.95 8.03
N ILE A 473 -19.41 10.08 7.96
CA ILE A 473 -19.54 11.01 9.10
C ILE A 473 -20.26 10.34 10.27
N GLN A 474 -21.29 9.53 10.01
CA GLN A 474 -22.04 8.82 11.07
C GLN A 474 -21.22 7.71 11.73
N MET A 475 -20.38 7.01 10.95
CA MET A 475 -19.58 5.87 11.42
C MET A 475 -18.24 6.31 12.02
N LYS A 476 -17.84 7.59 11.85
CA LYS A 476 -16.55 8.08 12.29
C LYS A 476 -16.45 8.05 13.81
N SER A 477 -15.46 7.33 14.34
CA SER A 477 -14.99 7.51 15.71
C SER A 477 -14.41 8.91 15.89
N SER A 478 -14.29 9.38 17.13
CA SER A 478 -13.83 10.75 17.47
C SER A 478 -12.45 11.10 16.89
N GLU A 479 -11.64 10.11 16.55
CA GLU A 479 -10.28 10.27 16.03
C GLU A 479 -10.16 9.80 14.58
N ILE A 480 -9.33 10.53 13.79
CA ILE A 480 -8.96 10.12 12.43
C ILE A 480 -7.99 8.95 12.54
N GLN A 481 -8.43 7.77 12.11
CA GLN A 481 -7.53 6.62 12.05
C GLN A 481 -6.51 6.82 10.92
N PRO A 482 -5.21 6.86 11.25
CA PRO A 482 -4.16 6.97 10.24
C PRO A 482 -4.20 5.74 9.33
N PHE A 483 -3.68 5.90 8.13
CA PHE A 483 -3.49 4.77 7.23
C PHE A 483 -2.51 3.76 7.88
N ILE A 484 -2.81 2.46 7.76
CA ILE A 484 -2.09 1.40 8.47
C ILE A 484 -0.56 1.43 8.25
N TYR A 485 -0.09 1.86 7.07
CA TYR A 485 1.34 2.00 6.77
C TYR A 485 2.01 3.25 7.40
N PHE A 486 1.27 4.08 8.11
CA PHE A 486 1.85 5.16 8.93
C PHE A 486 2.25 4.68 10.32
N GLN A 487 1.85 3.46 10.67
CA GLN A 487 2.10 2.87 11.98
C GLN A 487 3.39 2.04 12.02
N PHE A 488 4.05 1.81 10.87
CA PHE A 488 5.23 0.94 10.72
C PHE A 488 6.46 1.68 10.23
#